data_454175fdfa24094c9334c10726afef49
#
_entry.id   454175fdfa24094c9334c10726afef49
#
_cell.length_a   1.000
_cell.length_b   1.000
_cell.length_c   1.000
_cell.angle_alpha   90.00
_cell.angle_beta   90.00
_cell.angle_gamma   90.00
#
_symmetry.space_group_name_H-M   'P 1'
#
loop_
_entity.id
_entity.type
_entity.pdbx_description
1 polymer ?
#
loop_
_entity_poly.entity_id
_entity_poly.type
_entity_poly.pdbx_seq_one_letter_code
_entity_poly.pdbx_strand_id
1 'polypeptide(L)'
;MKYLILILFFVSCSKAQEKPSYISFKLENDSIYVFAKNPVLGKTFLKIVDRKTKTEKFIDFNKPETLKVLQFEKTKIDTLEIVEKYQFSLHYGTSVFKEYDTLYNYGLPFLKGKRYKVLQGQNSNFTHKGDFSRYAIDFKMNVGQEVCAIREGLVIKVKEDSNIGGRDKKYRDKANLIIIAHPDGTFAQYVHLKKDGVLVNKGQTVKKGQVIGYSGNTGMSTEPHLHFAVYKPTKNGFVSIPYILDSIPTKRYKKGKFARNK
;
A
#
# COMPACT_ATOMS: atom_id res chain seq x y z
N MET A 1 25.09 31.93 3.69
CA MET A 1 23.77 31.59 3.11
C MET A 1 22.94 30.88 4.18
N LYS A 2 21.92 31.54 4.74
CA LYS A 2 21.06 30.96 5.78
C LYS A 2 19.91 30.21 5.03
N TYR A 3 19.91 28.92 5.15
CA TYR A 3 18.78 28.10 4.66
C TYR A 3 17.67 28.12 5.70
N LEU A 4 16.55 28.76 5.39
CA LEU A 4 15.34 28.64 6.19
C LEU A 4 14.52 27.45 5.62
N ILE A 5 14.67 26.27 6.25
CA ILE A 5 13.83 25.11 5.94
C ILE A 5 12.55 25.30 6.75
N LEU A 6 11.49 25.79 6.11
CA LEU A 6 10.17 25.85 6.71
C LEU A 6 9.51 24.46 6.55
N ILE A 7 9.55 23.67 7.63
CA ILE A 7 8.85 22.39 7.70
C ILE A 7 7.42 22.69 8.15
N LEU A 8 6.46 22.64 7.22
CA LEU A 8 5.05 22.77 7.54
C LEU A 8 4.49 21.41 7.96
N PHE A 9 4.16 21.29 9.24
CA PHE A 9 3.43 20.15 9.79
C PHE A 9 1.94 20.28 9.45
N PHE A 10 1.39 19.32 8.72
CA PHE A 10 -0.05 19.16 8.64
C PHE A 10 -0.55 18.49 9.91
N VAL A 11 -1.17 19.25 10.80
CA VAL A 11 -1.94 18.74 11.92
C VAL A 11 -3.33 18.41 11.37
N SER A 12 -3.56 17.16 10.96
CA SER A 12 -4.92 16.63 10.96
C SER A 12 -5.20 16.15 12.38
N CYS A 13 -6.27 16.66 13.00
CA CYS A 13 -6.68 16.36 14.35
C CYS A 13 -7.17 14.90 14.45
N SER A 14 -6.23 13.98 14.55
CA SER A 14 -6.33 12.64 15.10
C SER A 14 -4.90 12.25 15.47
N LYS A 15 -4.67 11.74 16.68
CA LYS A 15 -3.37 11.26 17.17
C LYS A 15 -2.80 10.22 16.20
N ALA A 16 -2.21 10.67 15.11
CA ALA A 16 -1.51 9.87 14.11
C ALA A 16 -0.03 10.14 14.26
N GLN A 17 0.77 9.07 14.29
CA GLN A 17 2.20 9.11 14.06
C GLN A 17 2.54 10.17 13.02
N GLU A 18 3.50 11.06 13.33
CA GLU A 18 4.01 12.07 12.40
C GLU A 18 4.38 11.41 11.08
N LYS A 19 3.56 11.65 10.07
CA LYS A 19 3.93 11.27 8.70
C LYS A 19 5.06 12.21 8.29
N PRO A 20 6.22 11.70 7.82
CA PRO A 20 7.29 12.57 7.36
C PRO A 20 6.74 13.45 6.23
N SER A 21 6.92 14.77 6.34
CA SER A 21 6.58 15.71 5.29
C SER A 21 7.38 15.35 4.03
N TYR A 22 6.72 15.01 2.96
CA TYR A 22 7.35 14.75 1.66
C TYR A 22 7.32 15.98 0.74
N ILE A 23 6.79 17.10 1.21
CA ILE A 23 6.81 18.40 0.50
C ILE A 23 7.65 19.37 1.29
N SER A 24 8.53 20.09 0.61
CA SER A 24 9.33 21.18 1.15
C SER A 24 9.40 22.36 0.20
N PHE A 25 9.72 23.55 0.77
CA PHE A 25 9.85 24.80 0.02
C PHE A 25 11.27 25.31 0.13
N LYS A 26 11.79 25.88 -0.96
CA LYS A 26 13.04 26.64 -0.98
C LYS A 26 12.77 28.02 -1.57
N LEU A 27 13.15 29.06 -0.84
CA LEU A 27 13.12 30.43 -1.34
C LEU A 27 14.53 30.74 -1.87
N GLU A 28 14.58 31.17 -3.12
CA GLU A 28 15.84 31.55 -3.76
C GLU A 28 15.55 32.69 -4.74
N ASN A 29 16.22 33.82 -4.56
CA ASN A 29 15.97 35.07 -5.27
C ASN A 29 14.46 35.42 -5.18
N ASP A 30 13.81 35.69 -6.29
CA ASP A 30 12.38 36.03 -6.38
C ASP A 30 11.47 34.84 -6.64
N SER A 31 11.94 33.62 -6.36
CA SER A 31 11.21 32.40 -6.65
C SER A 31 10.99 31.54 -5.40
N ILE A 32 9.82 30.89 -5.34
CA ILE A 32 9.48 29.81 -4.42
C ILE A 32 9.51 28.51 -5.19
N TYR A 33 10.40 27.62 -4.82
CA TYR A 33 10.48 26.27 -5.37
C TYR A 33 9.80 25.27 -4.45
N VAL A 34 8.94 24.43 -4.99
CA VAL A 34 8.31 23.31 -4.30
C VAL A 34 9.05 22.04 -4.65
N PHE A 35 9.53 21.34 -3.63
CA PHE A 35 10.19 20.04 -3.76
C PHE A 35 9.32 18.96 -3.17
N ALA A 36 9.29 17.82 -3.84
CA ALA A 36 8.69 16.60 -3.33
C ALA A 36 9.74 15.51 -3.20
N LYS A 37 9.76 14.83 -2.06
CA LYS A 37 10.65 13.71 -1.74
C LYS A 37 9.90 12.38 -1.82
N ASN A 38 10.40 11.44 -2.61
CA ASN A 38 10.01 10.04 -2.47
C ASN A 38 10.81 9.38 -1.35
N PRO A 39 10.21 9.08 -0.18
CA PRO A 39 10.91 8.47 0.95
C PRO A 39 10.96 6.95 0.87
N VAL A 40 10.37 6.34 -0.16
CA VAL A 40 10.19 4.88 -0.22
C VAL A 40 11.00 4.25 -1.35
N LEU A 41 11.45 3.03 -1.11
CA LEU A 41 12.04 2.19 -2.13
C LEU A 41 10.94 1.72 -3.09
N GLY A 42 11.17 1.88 -4.39
CA GLY A 42 10.21 1.53 -5.41
C GLY A 42 9.63 2.73 -6.15
N LYS A 43 8.87 2.43 -7.18
CA LYS A 43 8.21 3.45 -8.00
C LYS A 43 7.06 4.09 -7.24
N THR A 44 7.01 5.41 -7.27
CA THR A 44 5.88 6.20 -6.75
C THR A 44 5.54 7.31 -7.72
N PHE A 45 4.36 7.89 -7.60
CA PHE A 45 4.03 9.12 -8.29
C PHE A 45 3.41 10.13 -7.32
N LEU A 46 3.73 11.40 -7.54
CA LEU A 46 3.09 12.53 -6.89
C LEU A 46 1.92 12.98 -7.75
N LYS A 47 0.75 13.06 -7.15
CA LYS A 47 -0.43 13.73 -7.72
C LYS A 47 -0.56 15.10 -7.09
N ILE A 48 -0.59 16.14 -7.92
CA ILE A 48 -0.82 17.53 -7.54
C ILE A 48 -2.16 17.95 -8.12
N VAL A 49 -3.09 18.41 -7.29
CA VAL A 49 -4.42 18.86 -7.70
C VAL A 49 -4.56 20.33 -7.35
N ASP A 50 -4.85 21.20 -8.31
CA ASP A 50 -5.31 22.55 -8.06
C ASP A 50 -6.74 22.48 -7.52
N ARG A 51 -6.95 22.96 -6.29
CA ARG A 51 -8.26 22.85 -5.60
C ARG A 51 -9.36 23.64 -6.26
N LYS A 52 -9.02 24.75 -6.95
CA LYS A 52 -9.97 25.63 -7.63
C LYS A 52 -10.36 25.08 -9.01
N THR A 53 -9.37 24.82 -9.85
CA THR A 53 -9.59 24.39 -11.25
C THR A 53 -9.81 22.89 -11.40
N LYS A 54 -9.48 22.08 -10.36
CA LYS A 54 -9.49 20.61 -10.36
C LYS A 54 -8.52 19.99 -11.38
N THR A 55 -7.60 20.79 -11.93
CA THR A 55 -6.57 20.24 -12.81
C THR A 55 -5.60 19.36 -12.02
N GLU A 56 -5.18 18.27 -12.64
CA GLU A 56 -4.29 17.27 -12.05
C GLU A 56 -2.95 17.26 -12.78
N LYS A 57 -1.84 17.21 -12.02
CA LYS A 57 -0.48 17.01 -12.52
C LYS A 57 0.11 15.79 -11.85
N PHE A 58 0.82 14.95 -12.62
CA PHE A 58 1.47 13.75 -12.11
C PHE A 58 2.98 13.83 -12.35
N ILE A 59 3.76 13.37 -11.38
CA ILE A 59 5.23 13.33 -11.45
C ILE A 59 5.68 11.98 -10.91
N ASP A 60 6.34 11.18 -11.74
CA ASP A 60 6.84 9.86 -11.38
C ASP A 60 8.22 9.94 -10.71
N PHE A 61 8.42 9.08 -9.69
CA PHE A 61 9.70 8.81 -9.06
C PHE A 61 10.05 7.35 -9.29
N ASN A 62 11.24 7.09 -9.81
CA ASN A 62 11.70 5.73 -10.05
C ASN A 62 12.49 5.13 -8.88
N LYS A 63 12.95 5.98 -7.95
CA LYS A 63 13.77 5.64 -6.77
C LYS A 63 13.52 6.66 -5.65
N PRO A 64 14.07 6.45 -4.45
CA PRO A 64 14.12 7.50 -3.42
C PRO A 64 14.93 8.69 -3.92
N GLU A 65 14.26 9.82 -4.13
CA GLU A 65 14.86 11.06 -4.63
C GLU A 65 14.00 12.26 -4.26
N THR A 66 14.55 13.46 -4.43
CA THR A 66 13.84 14.73 -4.26
C THR A 66 13.84 15.48 -5.58
N LEU A 67 12.66 15.82 -6.06
CA LEU A 67 12.48 16.55 -7.33
C LEU A 67 11.83 17.90 -7.10
N LYS A 68 12.24 18.90 -7.88
CA LYS A 68 11.52 20.16 -8.00
C LYS A 68 10.26 19.92 -8.79
N VAL A 69 9.09 20.19 -8.21
CA VAL A 69 7.77 19.84 -8.78
C VAL A 69 6.98 21.04 -9.24
N LEU A 70 7.13 22.20 -8.57
CA LEU A 70 6.53 23.47 -8.93
C LEU A 70 7.51 24.63 -8.67
N GLN A 71 7.26 25.77 -9.34
CA GLN A 71 7.97 27.03 -9.14
C GLN A 71 6.99 28.18 -9.28
N PHE A 72 7.12 29.17 -8.42
CA PHE A 72 6.30 30.38 -8.40
C PHE A 72 7.17 31.62 -8.21
N GLU A 73 6.73 32.75 -8.71
CA GLU A 73 7.29 34.06 -8.37
C GLU A 73 6.80 34.46 -6.96
N LYS A 74 7.73 34.83 -6.08
CA LYS A 74 7.45 35.18 -4.69
C LYS A 74 6.50 36.37 -4.54
N THR A 75 6.50 37.28 -5.49
CA THR A 75 5.61 38.46 -5.52
C THR A 75 4.15 38.13 -5.82
N LYS A 76 3.87 36.93 -6.34
CA LYS A 76 2.52 36.51 -6.78
C LYS A 76 1.83 35.54 -5.84
N ILE A 77 2.58 34.84 -4.99
CA ILE A 77 2.03 33.80 -4.10
C ILE A 77 3.04 33.51 -2.98
N ASP A 78 2.56 33.24 -1.79
CA ASP A 78 3.38 32.75 -0.67
C ASP A 78 3.26 31.23 -0.46
N THR A 79 4.00 30.69 0.53
CA THR A 79 4.02 29.24 0.80
C THR A 79 2.71 28.73 1.40
N LEU A 80 1.97 29.54 2.15
CA LEU A 80 0.67 29.16 2.72
C LEU A 80 -0.37 29.10 1.62
N GLU A 81 -0.43 30.10 0.75
CA GLU A 81 -1.32 30.12 -0.41
C GLU A 81 -1.07 28.94 -1.36
N ILE A 82 0.21 28.51 -1.53
CA ILE A 82 0.51 27.29 -2.32
C ILE A 82 -0.13 26.05 -1.69
N VAL A 83 -0.05 25.91 -0.36
CA VAL A 83 -0.63 24.75 0.35
C VAL A 83 -2.15 24.79 0.34
N GLU A 84 -2.76 25.97 0.40
CA GLU A 84 -4.21 26.15 0.29
C GLU A 84 -4.71 25.87 -1.14
N LYS A 85 -3.96 26.33 -2.14
CA LYS A 85 -4.30 26.17 -3.55
C LYS A 85 -4.12 24.74 -4.05
N TYR A 86 -3.06 24.04 -3.63
CA TYR A 86 -2.73 22.73 -4.15
C TYR A 86 -2.87 21.62 -3.11
N GLN A 87 -3.42 20.50 -3.54
CA GLN A 87 -3.37 19.25 -2.79
C GLN A 87 -2.27 18.36 -3.37
N PHE A 88 -1.39 17.86 -2.48
CA PHE A 88 -0.31 16.94 -2.83
C PHE A 88 -0.63 15.55 -2.26
N SER A 89 -0.46 14.51 -3.06
CA SER A 89 -0.61 13.13 -2.60
C SER A 89 0.40 12.21 -3.28
N LEU A 90 1.14 11.44 -2.48
CA LEU A 90 2.15 10.49 -2.95
C LEU A 90 1.54 9.08 -2.95
N HIS A 91 1.64 8.41 -4.09
CA HIS A 91 1.07 7.09 -4.34
C HIS A 91 2.15 6.11 -4.80
N TYR A 92 2.00 4.83 -4.44
CA TYR A 92 2.84 3.76 -4.98
C TYR A 92 2.48 3.48 -6.45
N GLY A 93 3.48 3.08 -7.24
CA GLY A 93 3.31 2.76 -8.66
C GLY A 93 3.76 3.88 -9.58
N THR A 94 3.23 3.92 -10.80
CA THR A 94 3.50 4.96 -11.80
C THR A 94 2.22 5.70 -12.18
N SER A 95 2.34 6.93 -12.64
CA SER A 95 1.22 7.74 -13.14
C SER A 95 0.67 7.22 -14.47
N VAL A 96 1.46 6.41 -15.19
CA VAL A 96 1.00 5.66 -16.36
C VAL A 96 0.35 4.38 -15.85
N PHE A 97 -0.97 4.39 -15.74
CA PHE A 97 -1.78 3.26 -15.26
C PHE A 97 -1.85 2.17 -16.35
N LYS A 98 -0.74 1.45 -16.54
CA LYS A 98 -0.66 0.34 -17.48
C LYS A 98 -1.63 -0.78 -17.10
N GLU A 99 -2.09 -1.50 -18.10
CA GLU A 99 -2.76 -2.77 -17.86
C GLU A 99 -1.77 -3.74 -17.20
N TYR A 100 -2.26 -4.51 -16.24
CA TYR A 100 -1.48 -5.55 -15.56
C TYR A 100 -1.68 -6.88 -16.30
N ASP A 101 -0.75 -7.81 -16.08
CA ASP A 101 -0.88 -9.16 -16.63
C ASP A 101 -2.03 -9.92 -15.96
N THR A 102 -3.18 -9.93 -16.63
CA THR A 102 -4.41 -10.59 -16.14
C THR A 102 -4.30 -12.11 -16.13
N LEU A 103 -3.33 -12.67 -16.84
CA LEU A 103 -3.09 -14.12 -16.97
C LEU A 103 -1.99 -14.61 -16.04
N TYR A 104 -1.29 -13.71 -15.33
CA TYR A 104 -0.26 -14.13 -14.41
C TYR A 104 -0.80 -15.11 -13.35
N ASN A 105 -0.17 -16.28 -13.23
CA ASN A 105 -0.53 -17.29 -12.27
C ASN A 105 0.23 -17.09 -10.95
N TYR A 106 -0.41 -16.43 -10.00
CA TYR A 106 0.13 -16.22 -8.65
C TYR A 106 0.17 -17.53 -7.85
N GLY A 107 1.15 -17.70 -6.96
CA GLY A 107 1.20 -18.82 -6.01
C GLY A 107 0.21 -18.64 -4.86
N LEU A 108 -0.06 -19.69 -4.12
CA LEU A 108 -0.80 -19.58 -2.86
C LEU A 108 0.07 -18.93 -1.77
N PRO A 109 -0.53 -18.12 -0.86
CA PRO A 109 0.21 -17.39 0.17
C PRO A 109 0.59 -18.26 1.38
N PHE A 110 0.85 -19.55 1.17
CA PHE A 110 1.27 -20.51 2.19
C PHE A 110 2.03 -21.68 1.58
N LEU A 111 2.75 -22.44 2.40
CA LEU A 111 3.66 -23.49 1.98
C LEU A 111 2.97 -24.61 1.17
N LYS A 112 3.77 -25.27 0.32
CA LYS A 112 3.39 -26.52 -0.33
C LYS A 112 2.98 -27.58 0.71
N GLY A 113 2.00 -28.43 0.33
CA GLY A 113 1.42 -29.43 1.19
C GLY A 113 0.36 -28.90 2.17
N LYS A 114 0.28 -27.61 2.39
CA LYS A 114 -0.69 -27.00 3.31
C LYS A 114 -2.06 -26.78 2.64
N ARG A 115 -3.10 -26.75 3.48
CA ARG A 115 -4.50 -26.57 3.06
C ARG A 115 -5.22 -25.69 4.05
N TYR A 116 -5.86 -24.62 3.56
CA TYR A 116 -6.62 -23.72 4.40
C TYR A 116 -8.04 -23.49 3.87
N LYS A 117 -8.99 -23.32 4.80
CA LYS A 117 -10.38 -23.02 4.47
C LYS A 117 -10.52 -21.54 4.13
N VAL A 118 -11.26 -21.20 3.12
CA VAL A 118 -11.65 -19.83 2.79
C VAL A 118 -12.75 -19.39 3.74
N LEU A 119 -12.49 -18.36 4.54
CA LEU A 119 -13.48 -17.72 5.42
C LEU A 119 -14.35 -16.75 4.63
N GLN A 120 -13.71 -15.99 3.74
CA GLN A 120 -14.36 -14.99 2.91
C GLN A 120 -13.67 -14.91 1.56
N GLY A 121 -14.44 -14.97 0.49
CA GLY A 121 -13.97 -14.79 -0.89
C GLY A 121 -14.31 -13.41 -1.43
N GLN A 122 -14.04 -13.20 -2.73
CA GLN A 122 -14.34 -11.93 -3.40
C GLN A 122 -15.84 -11.61 -3.40
N ASN A 123 -16.17 -10.31 -3.48
CA ASN A 123 -17.54 -9.78 -3.51
C ASN A 123 -18.43 -10.24 -2.35
N SER A 124 -17.84 -10.59 -1.22
CA SER A 124 -18.64 -11.01 -0.08
C SER A 124 -19.32 -9.80 0.61
N ASN A 125 -20.49 -10.05 1.18
CA ASN A 125 -21.31 -8.99 1.78
C ASN A 125 -20.80 -8.46 3.13
N PHE A 126 -19.72 -9.01 3.70
CA PHE A 126 -19.23 -8.61 5.01
C PHE A 126 -18.19 -7.47 4.90
N THR A 127 -16.93 -7.75 4.55
CA THR A 127 -15.85 -6.75 4.45
C THR A 127 -15.28 -6.61 3.04
N HIS A 128 -15.45 -7.61 2.16
CA HIS A 128 -14.95 -7.58 0.78
C HIS A 128 -15.91 -6.81 -0.14
N LYS A 129 -16.16 -5.54 0.22
CA LYS A 129 -16.98 -4.59 -0.54
C LYS A 129 -16.13 -3.41 -1.00
N GLY A 130 -16.56 -2.78 -2.10
CA GLY A 130 -15.89 -1.61 -2.65
C GLY A 130 -14.54 -1.93 -3.30
N ASP A 131 -13.94 -0.93 -3.89
CA ASP A 131 -12.81 -1.11 -4.80
C ASP A 131 -11.55 -1.63 -4.10
N PHE A 132 -11.35 -1.27 -2.83
CA PHE A 132 -10.15 -1.67 -2.10
C PHE A 132 -10.13 -3.15 -1.68
N SER A 133 -11.27 -3.80 -1.45
CA SER A 133 -11.30 -5.16 -0.88
C SER A 133 -12.14 -6.16 -1.67
N ARG A 134 -12.77 -5.73 -2.77
CA ARG A 134 -13.69 -6.55 -3.56
C ARG A 134 -13.13 -7.92 -3.95
N TYR A 135 -11.85 -7.99 -4.30
CA TYR A 135 -11.20 -9.21 -4.77
C TYR A 135 -10.29 -9.86 -3.73
N ALA A 136 -10.42 -9.46 -2.46
CA ALA A 136 -9.68 -10.08 -1.37
C ALA A 136 -10.18 -11.50 -1.05
N ILE A 137 -9.30 -12.29 -0.44
CA ILE A 137 -9.58 -13.63 0.07
C ILE A 137 -9.04 -13.71 1.50
N ASP A 138 -9.87 -14.26 2.41
CA ASP A 138 -9.47 -14.56 3.77
C ASP A 138 -9.27 -16.06 3.93
N PHE A 139 -8.05 -16.48 4.26
CA PHE A 139 -7.70 -17.87 4.54
C PHE A 139 -7.68 -18.09 6.06
N LYS A 140 -8.45 -19.07 6.57
CA LYS A 140 -8.41 -19.46 7.98
C LYS A 140 -7.04 -20.05 8.30
N MET A 141 -6.22 -19.26 8.96
CA MET A 141 -4.88 -19.62 9.40
C MET A 141 -4.74 -19.33 10.88
N ASN A 142 -4.34 -20.32 11.68
CA ASN A 142 -4.06 -20.10 13.09
C ASN A 142 -2.89 -19.13 13.23
N VAL A 143 -2.79 -18.47 14.38
CA VAL A 143 -1.63 -17.61 14.68
C VAL A 143 -0.34 -18.40 14.56
N GLY A 144 0.68 -17.86 13.87
CA GLY A 144 1.98 -18.47 13.71
C GLY A 144 2.13 -19.41 12.52
N GLN A 145 1.16 -19.49 11.62
CA GLN A 145 1.31 -20.23 10.37
C GLN A 145 2.13 -19.43 9.35
N GLU A 146 2.98 -20.10 8.60
CA GLU A 146 3.86 -19.47 7.62
C GLU A 146 3.08 -18.88 6.46
N VAL A 147 3.38 -17.61 6.14
CA VAL A 147 2.84 -16.85 5.02
C VAL A 147 3.92 -16.71 3.95
N CYS A 148 3.58 -17.02 2.70
CA CYS A 148 4.51 -17.01 1.57
C CYS A 148 4.18 -15.88 0.57
N ALA A 149 5.23 -15.34 -0.07
CA ALA A 149 5.08 -14.44 -1.20
C ALA A 149 4.46 -15.16 -2.40
N ILE A 150 3.38 -14.63 -2.95
CA ILE A 150 2.65 -15.24 -4.08
C ILE A 150 3.34 -15.04 -5.43
N ARG A 151 4.23 -14.06 -5.50
CA ARG A 151 5.00 -13.64 -6.66
C ARG A 151 6.29 -12.97 -6.19
N GLU A 152 7.32 -13.00 -7.01
CA GLU A 152 8.54 -12.22 -6.79
C GLU A 152 8.25 -10.72 -6.75
N GLY A 153 9.07 -9.96 -6.02
CA GLY A 153 8.90 -8.51 -5.94
C GLY A 153 9.74 -7.85 -4.86
N LEU A 154 9.56 -6.55 -4.73
CA LEU A 154 10.21 -5.68 -3.77
C LEU A 154 9.28 -5.44 -2.58
N VAL A 155 9.74 -5.69 -1.36
CA VAL A 155 9.01 -5.34 -0.12
C VAL A 155 9.03 -3.82 0.05
N ILE A 156 7.87 -3.17 -0.12
CA ILE A 156 7.76 -1.71 -0.04
C ILE A 156 7.22 -1.20 1.29
N LYS A 157 6.52 -2.05 2.04
CA LYS A 157 5.98 -1.70 3.36
C LYS A 157 5.98 -2.92 4.28
N VAL A 158 6.37 -2.69 5.52
CA VAL A 158 6.27 -3.62 6.65
C VAL A 158 5.66 -2.88 7.84
N LYS A 159 4.76 -3.54 8.57
CA LYS A 159 4.28 -3.16 9.89
C LYS A 159 4.09 -4.44 10.71
N GLU A 160 4.68 -4.50 11.91
CA GLU A 160 4.67 -5.70 12.76
C GLU A 160 4.60 -5.42 14.27
N ASP A 161 4.46 -4.15 14.64
CA ASP A 161 4.57 -3.64 16.01
C ASP A 161 3.32 -3.86 16.87
N SER A 162 2.19 -4.21 16.27
CA SER A 162 0.90 -4.33 16.95
C SER A 162 0.60 -5.75 17.43
N ASN A 163 0.06 -5.88 18.65
CA ASN A 163 -0.59 -7.09 19.14
C ASN A 163 -2.10 -6.88 19.40
N ILE A 164 -2.65 -5.76 18.90
CA ILE A 164 -4.03 -5.34 19.13
C ILE A 164 -4.90 -5.79 17.96
N GLY A 165 -6.00 -6.45 18.25
CA GLY A 165 -7.01 -6.84 17.28
C GLY A 165 -8.41 -6.82 17.86
N GLY A 166 -9.43 -6.78 17.01
CA GLY A 166 -10.81 -6.81 17.42
C GLY A 166 -11.78 -6.50 16.28
N ARG A 167 -13.07 -6.66 16.54
CA ARG A 167 -14.15 -6.54 15.53
C ARG A 167 -14.38 -5.10 15.05
N ASP A 168 -14.03 -4.12 15.87
CA ASP A 168 -14.35 -2.72 15.62
C ASP A 168 -13.44 -2.10 14.54
N LYS A 169 -14.00 -1.20 13.73
CA LYS A 169 -13.28 -0.44 12.69
C LYS A 169 -12.12 0.39 13.24
N LYS A 170 -12.17 0.81 14.52
CA LYS A 170 -11.07 1.53 15.18
C LYS A 170 -9.75 0.74 15.23
N TYR A 171 -9.81 -0.58 15.09
CA TYR A 171 -8.62 -1.43 15.06
C TYR A 171 -7.99 -1.57 13.67
N ARG A 172 -8.59 -1.01 12.62
CA ARG A 172 -8.08 -1.16 11.24
C ARG A 172 -6.60 -0.79 11.11
N ASP A 173 -6.18 0.32 11.70
CA ASP A 173 -4.80 0.82 11.65
C ASP A 173 -3.83 0.03 12.54
N LYS A 174 -4.35 -0.89 13.36
CA LYS A 174 -3.58 -1.79 14.21
C LYS A 174 -3.18 -3.09 13.52
N ALA A 175 -3.59 -3.31 12.28
CA ALA A 175 -3.21 -4.49 11.53
C ALA A 175 -1.72 -4.48 11.17
N ASN A 176 -1.02 -5.57 11.45
CA ASN A 176 0.30 -5.84 10.92
C ASN A 176 0.18 -6.33 9.47
N LEU A 177 1.12 -5.93 8.63
CA LEU A 177 1.03 -6.19 7.20
C LEU A 177 2.39 -6.15 6.49
N ILE A 178 2.42 -6.81 5.34
CA ILE A 178 3.48 -6.70 4.34
C ILE A 178 2.84 -6.27 3.01
N ILE A 179 3.50 -5.35 2.28
CA ILE A 179 3.14 -5.01 0.90
C ILE A 179 4.35 -5.28 0.01
N ILE A 180 4.14 -6.04 -1.06
CA ILE A 180 5.15 -6.38 -2.06
C ILE A 180 4.72 -5.80 -3.40
N ALA A 181 5.62 -5.02 -4.02
CA ALA A 181 5.46 -4.50 -5.38
C ALA A 181 6.01 -5.50 -6.39
N HIS A 182 5.25 -5.82 -7.41
CA HIS A 182 5.61 -6.77 -8.47
C HIS A 182 6.15 -6.06 -9.73
N PRO A 183 6.90 -6.76 -10.61
CA PRO A 183 7.51 -6.14 -11.81
C PRO A 183 6.51 -5.51 -12.79
N ASP A 184 5.28 -6.03 -12.88
CA ASP A 184 4.21 -5.49 -13.73
C ASP A 184 3.47 -4.27 -13.14
N GLY A 185 3.87 -3.80 -11.96
CA GLY A 185 3.26 -2.66 -11.28
C GLY A 185 2.07 -3.03 -10.40
N THR A 186 1.72 -4.31 -10.26
CA THR A 186 0.74 -4.77 -9.26
C THR A 186 1.38 -4.86 -7.87
N PHE A 187 0.55 -4.97 -6.84
CA PHE A 187 0.96 -5.10 -5.44
C PHE A 187 0.20 -6.21 -4.75
N ALA A 188 0.89 -7.00 -3.93
CA ALA A 188 0.23 -7.93 -3.01
C ALA A 188 0.28 -7.40 -1.58
N GLN A 189 -0.83 -7.53 -0.87
CA GLN A 189 -0.94 -7.17 0.54
C GLN A 189 -1.30 -8.40 1.38
N TYR A 190 -0.55 -8.61 2.46
CA TYR A 190 -0.71 -9.69 3.45
C TYR A 190 -1.00 -9.04 4.79
N VAL A 191 -2.18 -9.26 5.38
CA VAL A 191 -2.67 -8.51 6.54
C VAL A 191 -3.03 -9.43 7.69
N HIS A 192 -3.18 -8.84 8.88
CA HIS A 192 -3.46 -9.49 10.17
C HIS A 192 -2.31 -10.36 10.67
N LEU A 193 -1.06 -10.02 10.29
CA LEU A 193 0.11 -10.78 10.69
C LEU A 193 0.35 -10.73 12.20
N LYS A 194 1.10 -11.70 12.72
CA LYS A 194 1.52 -11.79 14.12
C LYS A 194 2.41 -10.59 14.46
N LYS A 195 2.35 -10.11 15.71
CA LYS A 195 3.33 -9.17 16.25
C LYS A 195 4.74 -9.79 16.18
N ASP A 196 5.72 -9.00 15.75
CA ASP A 196 7.13 -9.42 15.58
C ASP A 196 7.24 -10.69 14.72
N GLY A 197 6.33 -10.84 13.76
CA GLY A 197 6.19 -12.04 12.92
C GLY A 197 6.53 -11.84 11.46
N VAL A 198 7.14 -10.72 11.09
CA VAL A 198 7.62 -10.47 9.72
C VAL A 198 9.06 -10.96 9.59
N LEU A 199 9.37 -11.68 8.52
CA LEU A 199 10.69 -12.28 8.25
C LEU A 199 11.46 -11.55 7.13
N VAL A 200 10.94 -10.42 6.66
CA VAL A 200 11.51 -9.65 5.55
C VAL A 200 11.58 -8.17 5.91
N ASN A 201 12.54 -7.48 5.34
CA ASN A 201 12.74 -6.05 5.56
C ASN A 201 12.21 -5.22 4.39
N LYS A 202 11.78 -3.98 4.68
CA LYS A 202 11.51 -2.99 3.63
C LYS A 202 12.75 -2.80 2.74
N GLY A 203 12.57 -2.91 1.43
CA GLY A 203 13.65 -2.85 0.44
C GLY A 203 14.24 -4.20 0.05
N GLN A 204 13.84 -5.27 0.72
CA GLN A 204 14.27 -6.63 0.36
C GLN A 204 13.50 -7.13 -0.87
N THR A 205 14.20 -7.78 -1.78
CA THR A 205 13.59 -8.56 -2.88
C THR A 205 13.24 -9.94 -2.38
N VAL A 206 12.06 -10.42 -2.72
CA VAL A 206 11.57 -11.77 -2.38
C VAL A 206 11.25 -12.58 -3.63
N LYS A 207 11.38 -13.91 -3.52
CA LYS A 207 11.00 -14.85 -4.57
C LYS A 207 9.58 -15.39 -4.34
N LYS A 208 8.90 -15.82 -5.41
CA LYS A 208 7.63 -16.56 -5.30
C LYS A 208 7.81 -17.80 -4.42
N GLY A 209 6.91 -18.01 -3.46
CA GLY A 209 6.95 -19.14 -2.50
C GLY A 209 7.86 -18.92 -1.29
N GLN A 210 8.65 -17.83 -1.24
CA GLN A 210 9.47 -17.50 -0.07
C GLN A 210 8.59 -17.21 1.14
N VAL A 211 8.92 -17.75 2.30
CA VAL A 211 8.28 -17.39 3.58
C VAL A 211 8.65 -15.96 3.92
N ILE A 212 7.64 -15.13 4.18
CA ILE A 212 7.78 -13.70 4.44
C ILE A 212 7.31 -13.28 5.83
N GLY A 213 6.62 -14.16 6.55
CA GLY A 213 6.13 -13.89 7.90
C GLY A 213 5.16 -14.95 8.39
N TYR A 214 4.49 -14.61 9.50
CA TYR A 214 3.54 -15.49 10.18
C TYR A 214 2.17 -14.85 10.30
N SER A 215 1.12 -15.64 10.05
CA SER A 215 -0.28 -15.26 10.24
C SER A 215 -0.58 -14.91 11.70
N GLY A 216 -1.57 -14.07 11.93
CA GLY A 216 -1.95 -13.57 13.25
C GLY A 216 -3.43 -13.24 13.35
N ASN A 217 -3.74 -12.25 14.21
CA ASN A 217 -5.09 -11.76 14.44
C ASN A 217 -5.09 -10.26 14.80
N THR A 218 -4.16 -9.49 14.23
CA THR A 218 -4.03 -8.05 14.52
C THR A 218 -4.91 -7.19 13.64
N GLY A 219 -5.30 -6.01 14.13
CA GLY A 219 -6.16 -5.09 13.40
C GLY A 219 -7.65 -5.42 13.49
N MET A 220 -8.44 -5.02 12.49
CA MET A 220 -9.87 -5.32 12.45
C MET A 220 -10.09 -6.77 12.03
N SER A 221 -10.06 -7.68 12.99
CA SER A 221 -10.20 -9.12 12.80
C SER A 221 -10.96 -9.76 13.95
N THR A 222 -11.86 -10.72 13.63
CA THR A 222 -12.68 -11.43 14.62
C THR A 222 -12.14 -12.82 14.96
N GLU A 223 -11.32 -13.39 14.10
CA GLU A 223 -10.68 -14.69 14.27
C GLU A 223 -9.35 -14.74 13.50
N PRO A 224 -8.38 -15.58 13.90
CA PRO A 224 -7.12 -15.71 13.21
C PRO A 224 -7.30 -16.08 11.74
N HIS A 225 -6.75 -15.26 10.85
CA HIS A 225 -6.78 -15.48 9.41
C HIS A 225 -5.71 -14.65 8.69
N LEU A 226 -5.42 -15.01 7.46
CA LEU A 226 -4.68 -14.18 6.52
C LEU A 226 -5.66 -13.49 5.60
N HIS A 227 -5.79 -12.17 5.70
CA HIS A 227 -6.42 -11.35 4.66
C HIS A 227 -5.40 -11.06 3.57
N PHE A 228 -5.79 -11.33 2.33
CA PHE A 228 -4.90 -11.28 1.19
C PHE A 228 -5.58 -10.70 -0.04
N ALA A 229 -4.92 -9.79 -0.76
CA ALA A 229 -5.41 -9.25 -2.03
C ALA A 229 -4.27 -8.78 -2.93
N VAL A 230 -4.55 -8.75 -4.24
CA VAL A 230 -3.70 -8.12 -5.26
C VAL A 230 -4.34 -6.81 -5.70
N TYR A 231 -3.52 -5.79 -5.91
CA TYR A 231 -3.94 -4.43 -6.20
C TYR A 231 -3.22 -3.89 -7.44
N LYS A 232 -3.86 -2.95 -8.11
CA LYS A 232 -3.20 -2.04 -9.04
C LYS A 232 -3.31 -0.60 -8.56
N PRO A 233 -2.33 0.28 -8.89
CA PRO A 233 -2.44 1.70 -8.62
C PRO A 233 -3.48 2.34 -9.52
N THR A 234 -4.09 3.40 -9.03
CA THR A 234 -4.96 4.32 -9.77
C THR A 234 -4.63 5.75 -9.34
N LYS A 235 -5.13 6.73 -10.07
CA LYS A 235 -4.98 8.15 -9.70
C LYS A 235 -5.56 8.52 -8.32
N ASN A 236 -6.38 7.67 -7.73
CA ASN A 236 -7.04 7.87 -6.43
C ASN A 236 -6.58 6.89 -5.35
N GLY A 237 -5.50 6.14 -5.59
CA GLY A 237 -4.98 5.12 -4.67
C GLY A 237 -4.97 3.73 -5.28
N PHE A 238 -5.20 2.71 -4.47
CA PHE A 238 -5.22 1.32 -4.92
C PHE A 238 -6.64 0.80 -5.11
N VAL A 239 -6.82 -0.05 -6.12
CA VAL A 239 -8.00 -0.88 -6.26
C VAL A 239 -7.58 -2.35 -6.29
N SER A 240 -8.32 -3.21 -5.60
CA SER A 240 -8.13 -4.65 -5.72
C SER A 240 -8.56 -5.11 -7.11
N ILE A 241 -7.87 -6.11 -7.64
CA ILE A 241 -8.10 -6.63 -8.99
C ILE A 241 -8.42 -8.12 -8.94
N PRO A 242 -9.17 -8.68 -9.92
CA PRO A 242 -9.27 -10.11 -10.09
C PRO A 242 -7.91 -10.67 -10.53
N TYR A 243 -7.56 -11.87 -10.07
CA TYR A 243 -6.30 -12.54 -10.40
C TYR A 243 -6.47 -14.05 -10.45
N ILE A 244 -5.50 -14.76 -11.01
CA ILE A 244 -5.42 -16.23 -11.01
C ILE A 244 -4.47 -16.64 -9.87
N LEU A 245 -4.95 -17.49 -8.98
CA LEU A 245 -4.22 -17.99 -7.82
C LEU A 245 -4.12 -19.52 -7.92
N ASP A 246 -2.89 -20.05 -8.05
CA ASP A 246 -2.64 -21.49 -8.26
C ASP A 246 -3.49 -22.08 -9.40
N SER A 247 -3.45 -21.43 -10.56
CA SER A 247 -4.21 -21.77 -11.77
C SER A 247 -5.74 -21.69 -11.63
N ILE A 248 -6.24 -21.14 -10.53
CA ILE A 248 -7.68 -21.03 -10.25
C ILE A 248 -8.06 -19.55 -10.19
N PRO A 249 -9.01 -19.06 -11.00
CA PRO A 249 -9.53 -17.69 -10.88
C PRO A 249 -10.12 -17.43 -9.49
N THR A 250 -9.82 -16.24 -8.91
CA THR A 250 -10.21 -15.89 -7.54
C THR A 250 -11.71 -16.01 -7.26
N LYS A 251 -12.57 -15.87 -8.26
CA LYS A 251 -14.01 -16.09 -8.13
C LYS A 251 -14.43 -17.50 -7.67
N ARG A 252 -13.53 -18.49 -7.76
CA ARG A 252 -13.75 -19.85 -7.31
C ARG A 252 -13.40 -20.08 -5.83
N TYR A 253 -12.66 -19.18 -5.22
CA TYR A 253 -12.32 -19.21 -3.78
C TYR A 253 -13.51 -18.68 -2.96
N LYS A 254 -14.55 -19.50 -2.81
CA LYS A 254 -15.78 -19.16 -2.08
C LYS A 254 -15.70 -19.61 -0.63
N LYS A 255 -16.43 -18.92 0.27
CA LYS A 255 -16.57 -19.29 1.67
C LYS A 255 -16.84 -20.79 1.84
N GLY A 256 -16.11 -21.42 2.75
CA GLY A 256 -16.24 -22.84 3.05
C GLY A 256 -15.41 -23.77 2.18
N LYS A 257 -14.96 -23.34 1.01
CA LYS A 257 -14.06 -24.12 0.15
C LYS A 257 -12.64 -24.13 0.72
N PHE A 258 -11.83 -25.07 0.28
CA PHE A 258 -10.44 -25.19 0.67
C PHE A 258 -9.51 -24.82 -0.49
N ALA A 259 -8.48 -24.04 -0.18
CA ALA A 259 -7.32 -23.86 -1.03
C ALA A 259 -6.21 -24.84 -0.57
N ARG A 260 -5.61 -25.56 -1.49
CA ARG A 260 -4.53 -26.52 -1.23
C ARG A 260 -3.35 -26.21 -2.14
N ASN A 261 -2.20 -25.94 -1.55
CA ASN A 261 -0.95 -25.78 -2.28
C ASN A 261 -0.34 -27.17 -2.49
N LYS A 262 -0.33 -27.62 -3.74
CA LYS A 262 0.13 -28.97 -4.13
C LYS A 262 1.65 -29.04 -4.31
#